data_723226f3f698da63cb650ac149031fd6
#
_entry.id   723226f3f698da63cb650ac149031fd6
#
_cell.length_a   1.000
_cell.length_b   1.000
_cell.length_c   1.000
_cell.angle_alpha   90.00
_cell.angle_beta   90.00
_cell.angle_gamma   90.00
#
_symmetry.space_group_name_H-M   'P 1'
#
loop_
_entity.id
_entity.type
_entity.pdbx_description
1 polymer ?
#
loop_
_entity_poly.entity_id
_entity_poly.type
_entity_poly.pdbx_seq_one_letter_code
_entity_poly.pdbx_strand_id
1 'polypeptide(L)'
;QNAKGGNGGSGGGGGRNGHPNNGGQGGSGNTPPVSPPQGNNGAAGAPNHPGPALGGGGGGAGSAGSGQTNGSGSANSITGSPVTYAEGGEGGNKGPGGAGPAGATNKGGGGNGGSTANGAGGNGGSGVVIITYRFQ
;
A
#
# COMPACT_ATOMS: atom_id res chain seq x y z
N GLN A 1 -6.69 15.24 13.33
CA GLN A 1 -5.33 14.64 13.35
C GLN A 1 -5.08 13.98 12.00
N ASN A 2 -3.92 14.26 11.41
CA ASN A 2 -3.50 13.67 10.15
C ASN A 2 -3.15 12.19 10.38
N ALA A 3 -3.93 11.25 9.84
CA ALA A 3 -3.62 9.83 9.93
C ALA A 3 -2.37 9.52 9.10
N LYS A 4 -1.25 9.32 9.81
CA LYS A 4 0.01 8.88 9.21
C LYS A 4 -0.10 7.42 8.81
N GLY A 5 0.46 7.03 7.67
CA GLY A 5 0.64 5.64 7.27
C GLY A 5 1.57 4.89 8.23
N GLY A 6 1.29 3.62 8.50
CA GLY A 6 2.15 2.77 9.32
C GLY A 6 3.50 2.50 8.65
N ASN A 7 4.56 2.41 9.45
CA ASN A 7 5.87 1.95 8.98
C ASN A 7 5.89 0.42 8.94
N GLY A 8 6.72 -0.16 8.08
CA GLY A 8 6.85 -1.62 7.98
C GLY A 8 7.83 -2.05 6.90
N GLY A 9 7.79 -3.32 6.50
CA GLY A 9 8.53 -3.81 5.33
C GLY A 9 8.22 -2.96 4.11
N SER A 10 6.92 -2.75 3.81
CA SER A 10 6.42 -1.65 2.98
C SER A 10 5.65 -0.67 3.84
N GLY A 11 5.76 0.62 3.55
CA GLY A 11 5.07 1.68 4.28
C GLY A 11 3.61 1.83 3.85
N GLY A 12 2.71 2.06 4.79
CA GLY A 12 1.30 2.36 4.52
C GLY A 12 1.11 3.75 3.89
N GLY A 13 0.08 3.93 3.08
CA GLY A 13 -0.31 5.24 2.59
C GLY A 13 -0.82 6.16 3.69
N GLY A 14 -0.60 7.46 3.54
CA GLY A 14 -1.12 8.48 4.46
C GLY A 14 -2.63 8.64 4.31
N GLY A 15 -3.32 8.87 5.42
CA GLY A 15 -4.75 9.14 5.42
C GLY A 15 -5.09 10.45 4.74
N ARG A 16 -6.29 10.53 4.16
CA ARG A 16 -6.83 11.79 3.70
C ARG A 16 -7.15 12.69 4.89
N ASN A 17 -7.08 13.99 4.74
CA ASN A 17 -7.50 14.94 5.76
C ASN A 17 -8.55 15.90 5.19
N GLY A 18 -9.61 16.14 6.00
CA GLY A 18 -10.60 17.19 5.73
C GLY A 18 -10.07 18.62 5.94
N HIS A 19 -8.84 18.76 6.39
CA HIS A 19 -8.21 20.08 6.59
C HIS A 19 -7.63 20.62 5.27
N PRO A 20 -7.76 21.95 5.00
CA PRO A 20 -7.39 22.51 3.71
C PRO A 20 -5.91 22.41 3.34
N ASN A 21 -5.02 22.14 4.27
CA ASN A 21 -3.58 22.33 4.03
C ASN A 21 -2.68 21.10 4.26
N ASN A 22 -3.19 19.94 4.75
CA ASN A 22 -2.33 18.79 5.05
C ASN A 22 -3.04 17.44 4.87
N GLY A 23 -2.52 16.60 3.99
CA GLY A 23 -2.76 15.15 4.02
C GLY A 23 -1.90 14.45 5.09
N GLY A 24 -2.27 13.23 5.49
CA GLY A 24 -1.43 12.40 6.35
C GLY A 24 -0.14 11.98 5.64
N GLN A 25 0.95 11.92 6.36
CA GLN A 25 2.22 11.44 5.80
C GLN A 25 2.14 9.94 5.49
N GLY A 26 2.81 9.50 4.43
CA GLY A 26 3.04 8.08 4.17
C GLY A 26 3.96 7.46 5.23
N GLY A 27 3.81 6.16 5.45
CA GLY A 27 4.71 5.38 6.29
C GLY A 27 6.03 5.09 5.61
N SER A 28 7.07 4.89 6.39
CA SER A 28 8.38 4.45 5.89
C SER A 28 8.37 2.95 5.60
N GLY A 29 8.90 2.57 4.45
CA GLY A 29 9.24 1.19 4.11
C GLY A 29 10.59 0.79 4.70
N ASN A 30 10.96 -0.47 4.53
CA ASN A 30 12.20 -1.05 5.04
C ASN A 30 12.45 -0.71 6.53
N THR A 31 11.42 -0.90 7.36
CA THR A 31 11.48 -0.63 8.80
C THR A 31 11.14 -1.89 9.59
N PRO A 32 12.06 -2.44 10.40
CA PRO A 32 13.45 -1.97 10.60
C PRO A 32 14.29 -2.10 9.32
N PRO A 33 15.33 -1.28 9.15
CA PRO A 33 16.14 -1.30 7.95
C PRO A 33 16.94 -2.62 7.84
N VAL A 34 16.85 -3.23 6.66
CA VAL A 34 17.60 -4.46 6.30
C VAL A 34 18.17 -4.32 4.89
N SER A 35 19.13 -5.19 4.56
CA SER A 35 19.72 -5.26 3.22
C SER A 35 19.65 -6.70 2.69
N PRO A 36 19.07 -6.96 1.52
CA PRO A 36 18.38 -5.98 0.65
C PRO A 36 17.09 -5.43 1.29
N PRO A 37 16.60 -4.25 0.85
CA PRO A 37 15.37 -3.65 1.37
C PRO A 37 14.14 -4.56 1.20
N GLN A 38 13.26 -4.60 2.22
CA GLN A 38 12.04 -5.43 2.17
C GLN A 38 10.86 -4.72 1.48
N GLY A 39 10.95 -3.43 1.20
CA GLY A 39 9.90 -2.68 0.52
C GLY A 39 10.14 -1.17 0.59
N ASN A 40 9.18 -0.41 0.09
CA ASN A 40 9.31 1.02 -0.15
C ASN A 40 8.28 1.84 0.65
N ASN A 41 8.46 3.16 0.65
CA ASN A 41 7.60 4.09 1.38
C ASN A 41 6.20 4.17 0.76
N GLY A 42 5.19 4.40 1.60
CA GLY A 42 3.88 4.84 1.16
C GLY A 42 3.86 6.33 0.82
N ALA A 43 2.90 6.72 -0.01
CA ALA A 43 2.66 8.11 -0.37
C ALA A 43 1.92 8.87 0.72
N ALA A 44 2.10 10.18 0.77
CA ALA A 44 1.26 11.06 1.58
C ALA A 44 -0.15 11.17 0.98
N GLY A 45 -1.14 11.36 1.84
CA GLY A 45 -2.49 11.73 1.40
C GLY A 45 -2.52 13.18 0.88
N ALA A 46 -3.48 13.48 0.02
CA ALA A 46 -3.69 14.82 -0.49
C ALA A 46 -4.62 15.65 0.42
N PRO A 47 -4.40 16.97 0.54
CA PRO A 47 -5.28 17.87 1.28
C PRO A 47 -6.62 18.08 0.54
N ASN A 48 -7.60 18.65 1.25
CA ASN A 48 -8.95 18.91 0.71
C ASN A 48 -9.07 20.20 -0.12
N HIS A 49 -7.97 20.90 -0.40
CA HIS A 49 -8.01 22.16 -1.16
C HIS A 49 -6.71 22.33 -1.98
N PRO A 50 -6.80 22.69 -3.28
CA PRO A 50 -8.01 23.03 -4.06
C PRO A 50 -8.80 21.84 -4.62
N GLY A 51 -8.35 20.59 -4.35
CA GLY A 51 -9.00 19.37 -4.86
C GLY A 51 -9.64 18.52 -3.74
N PRO A 52 -10.18 17.35 -4.09
CA PRO A 52 -10.72 16.42 -3.12
C PRO A 52 -9.62 15.84 -2.23
N ALA A 53 -9.90 15.67 -0.93
CA ALA A 53 -9.00 14.95 -0.03
C ALA A 53 -8.89 13.49 -0.47
N LEU A 54 -7.66 13.04 -0.70
CA LEU A 54 -7.37 11.69 -1.19
C LEU A 54 -6.41 11.00 -0.24
N GLY A 55 -6.58 9.70 -0.03
CA GLY A 55 -5.60 8.88 0.68
C GLY A 55 -4.37 8.62 -0.17
N GLY A 56 -3.21 8.49 0.45
CA GLY A 56 -1.98 8.06 -0.23
C GLY A 56 -1.98 6.57 -0.51
N GLY A 57 -1.37 6.14 -1.60
CA GLY A 57 -1.12 4.73 -1.88
C GLY A 57 -0.01 4.15 -1.01
N GLY A 58 -0.12 2.89 -0.60
CA GLY A 58 0.92 2.16 0.11
C GLY A 58 2.13 1.86 -0.77
N GLY A 59 3.30 1.71 -0.17
CA GLY A 59 4.49 1.22 -0.86
C GLY A 59 4.38 -0.27 -1.20
N GLY A 60 5.00 -0.69 -2.27
CA GLY A 60 5.15 -2.08 -2.66
C GLY A 60 6.59 -2.58 -2.50
N ALA A 61 6.83 -3.84 -2.80
CA ALA A 61 8.19 -4.39 -2.80
C ALA A 61 9.05 -3.81 -3.94
N GLY A 62 8.43 -3.50 -5.09
CA GLY A 62 9.13 -3.00 -6.27
C GLY A 62 9.29 -1.48 -6.32
N SER A 63 8.30 -0.70 -5.82
CA SER A 63 8.36 0.75 -5.81
C SER A 63 7.60 1.39 -4.66
N ALA A 64 7.90 2.67 -4.41
CA ALA A 64 7.12 3.49 -3.49
C ALA A 64 5.73 3.81 -4.06
N GLY A 65 4.77 4.10 -3.15
CA GLY A 65 3.50 4.68 -3.54
C GLY A 65 3.66 6.13 -4.01
N SER A 66 2.79 6.61 -4.87
CA SER A 66 2.79 7.97 -5.41
C SER A 66 1.36 8.50 -5.54
N GLY A 67 1.04 9.59 -4.85
CA GLY A 67 -0.33 10.09 -4.79
C GLY A 67 -1.26 8.99 -4.26
N GLN A 68 -2.36 8.72 -4.94
CA GLN A 68 -3.26 7.62 -4.63
C GLN A 68 -2.77 6.26 -5.11
N THR A 69 -1.85 6.24 -6.09
CA THR A 69 -1.39 5.01 -6.73
C THR A 69 -0.49 4.23 -5.79
N ASN A 70 -0.75 2.95 -5.68
CA ASN A 70 0.07 2.01 -4.93
C ASN A 70 1.46 1.82 -5.55
N GLY A 71 2.41 1.47 -4.72
CA GLY A 71 3.71 0.97 -5.17
C GLY A 71 3.58 -0.41 -5.82
N SER A 72 4.33 -0.65 -6.89
CA SER A 72 4.36 -1.94 -7.56
C SER A 72 4.95 -3.04 -6.67
N GLY A 73 4.50 -4.26 -6.88
CA GLY A 73 5.13 -5.43 -6.30
C GLY A 73 6.42 -5.82 -7.01
N SER A 74 7.01 -6.89 -6.57
CA SER A 74 8.20 -7.50 -7.19
C SER A 74 7.81 -8.80 -7.89
N ALA A 75 8.22 -8.94 -9.15
CA ALA A 75 7.98 -10.16 -9.91
C ALA A 75 9.01 -11.25 -9.56
N ASN A 76 8.54 -12.49 -9.46
CA ASN A 76 9.38 -13.66 -9.24
C ASN A 76 8.89 -14.83 -10.08
N SER A 77 9.82 -15.57 -10.67
CA SER A 77 9.52 -16.71 -11.58
C SER A 77 9.80 -18.08 -10.96
N ILE A 78 9.88 -18.17 -9.64
CA ILE A 78 10.18 -19.42 -8.92
C ILE A 78 9.16 -20.54 -9.23
N THR A 79 7.94 -20.19 -9.64
CA THR A 79 6.88 -21.13 -10.03
C THR A 79 6.86 -21.44 -11.53
N GLY A 80 7.86 -21.00 -12.28
CA GLY A 80 7.98 -21.23 -13.74
C GLY A 80 7.48 -20.07 -14.60
N SER A 81 6.54 -19.25 -14.11
CA SER A 81 6.05 -18.05 -14.78
C SER A 81 6.17 -16.84 -13.85
N PRO A 82 6.39 -15.61 -14.38
CA PRO A 82 6.46 -14.43 -13.55
C PRO A 82 5.13 -14.18 -12.80
N VAL A 83 5.21 -14.08 -11.49
CA VAL A 83 4.10 -13.67 -10.61
C VAL A 83 4.54 -12.46 -9.80
N THR A 84 3.71 -11.39 -9.78
CA THR A 84 3.98 -10.20 -8.98
C THR A 84 3.46 -10.40 -7.56
N TYR A 85 4.30 -10.11 -6.57
CA TYR A 85 4.03 -10.22 -5.14
C TYR A 85 4.21 -8.88 -4.43
N ALA A 86 3.54 -8.69 -3.29
CA ALA A 86 3.69 -7.57 -2.37
C ALA A 86 3.51 -6.19 -3.05
N GLU A 87 2.43 -6.04 -3.83
CA GLU A 87 1.96 -4.72 -4.27
C GLU A 87 1.40 -3.93 -3.09
N GLY A 88 1.53 -2.61 -3.11
CA GLY A 88 0.85 -1.73 -2.17
C GLY A 88 -0.66 -1.73 -2.39
N GLY A 89 -1.42 -1.21 -1.44
CA GLY A 89 -2.83 -0.88 -1.63
C GLY A 89 -3.01 0.53 -2.17
N GLU A 90 -4.02 0.76 -3.01
CA GLU A 90 -4.37 2.11 -3.49
C GLU A 90 -4.90 2.99 -2.37
N GLY A 91 -4.68 4.28 -2.49
CA GLY A 91 -5.25 5.29 -1.59
C GLY A 91 -6.77 5.42 -1.77
N GLY A 92 -7.48 5.64 -0.66
CA GLY A 92 -8.93 5.87 -0.70
C GLY A 92 -9.28 7.18 -1.43
N ASN A 93 -10.41 7.20 -2.14
CA ASN A 93 -10.92 8.35 -2.89
C ASN A 93 -12.23 8.91 -2.30
N LYS A 94 -12.75 9.99 -2.87
CA LYS A 94 -14.02 10.64 -2.47
C LYS A 94 -15.24 10.06 -3.20
N GLY A 95 -15.16 8.84 -3.74
CA GLY A 95 -16.29 8.19 -4.43
C GLY A 95 -17.44 7.80 -3.48
N PRO A 96 -18.54 7.22 -4.03
CA PRO A 96 -19.64 6.71 -3.22
C PRO A 96 -19.13 5.71 -2.19
N GLY A 97 -19.66 5.81 -0.95
CA GLY A 97 -19.16 5.12 0.22
C GLY A 97 -19.02 3.61 0.08
N GLY A 98 -17.91 3.10 0.58
CA GLY A 98 -17.66 1.66 0.61
C GLY A 98 -16.31 1.33 1.23
N ALA A 99 -16.19 0.10 1.72
CA ALA A 99 -14.91 -0.44 2.14
C ALA A 99 -13.96 -0.57 0.95
N GLY A 100 -12.67 -0.35 1.18
CA GLY A 100 -11.64 -0.62 0.17
C GLY A 100 -11.55 -2.11 -0.15
N PRO A 101 -11.27 -2.50 -1.40
CA PRO A 101 -10.98 -3.88 -1.76
C PRO A 101 -9.84 -4.49 -0.95
N ALA A 102 -9.94 -5.77 -0.66
CA ALA A 102 -8.84 -6.50 -0.03
C ALA A 102 -7.67 -6.70 -1.01
N GLY A 103 -6.47 -6.83 -0.47
CA GLY A 103 -5.29 -7.20 -1.24
C GLY A 103 -5.38 -8.62 -1.82
N ALA A 104 -4.64 -8.87 -2.89
CA ALA A 104 -4.67 -10.16 -3.60
C ALA A 104 -4.21 -11.32 -2.70
N THR A 105 -5.02 -12.38 -2.66
CA THR A 105 -4.74 -13.61 -1.91
C THR A 105 -3.47 -14.29 -2.39
N ASN A 106 -2.68 -14.82 -1.46
CA ASN A 106 -1.40 -15.52 -1.71
C ASN A 106 -0.35 -14.68 -2.45
N LYS A 107 -0.49 -13.38 -2.43
CA LYS A 107 0.48 -12.45 -3.02
C LYS A 107 1.04 -11.44 -2.02
N GLY A 108 0.49 -11.37 -0.80
CA GLY A 108 0.92 -10.41 0.22
C GLY A 108 0.64 -8.96 -0.17
N GLY A 109 -0.36 -8.72 -1.00
CA GLY A 109 -0.74 -7.37 -1.44
C GLY A 109 -1.38 -6.55 -0.32
N GLY A 110 -1.21 -5.23 -0.34
CA GLY A 110 -1.90 -4.31 0.57
C GLY A 110 -3.39 -4.20 0.24
N GLY A 111 -4.23 -3.99 1.24
CA GLY A 111 -5.64 -3.62 1.03
C GLY A 111 -5.77 -2.15 0.65
N ASN A 112 -6.75 -1.83 -0.17
CA ASN A 112 -7.01 -0.46 -0.62
C ASN A 112 -7.67 0.38 0.47
N GLY A 113 -7.49 1.68 0.41
CA GLY A 113 -8.20 2.62 1.28
C GLY A 113 -9.69 2.68 0.98
N GLY A 114 -10.50 2.91 2.01
CA GLY A 114 -11.95 3.12 1.86
C GLY A 114 -12.28 4.44 1.16
N SER A 115 -13.44 4.50 0.50
CA SER A 115 -13.81 5.60 -0.42
C SER A 115 -14.51 6.80 0.22
N THR A 116 -14.89 6.78 1.49
CA THR A 116 -15.54 7.91 2.19
C THR A 116 -14.95 8.16 3.57
N ALA A 117 -15.44 9.22 4.24
CA ALA A 117 -15.01 9.55 5.60
C ALA A 117 -15.14 8.37 6.59
N ASN A 118 -16.05 7.44 6.33
CA ASN A 118 -16.37 6.28 7.17
C ASN A 118 -16.11 4.94 6.47
N GLY A 119 -15.56 4.92 5.25
CA GLY A 119 -15.20 3.68 4.56
C GLY A 119 -13.98 3.02 5.23
N ALA A 120 -14.15 1.80 5.69
CA ALA A 120 -13.02 1.01 6.19
C ALA A 120 -12.02 0.71 5.07
N GLY A 121 -10.74 0.67 5.37
CA GLY A 121 -9.75 0.12 4.44
C GLY A 121 -9.96 -1.38 4.25
N GLY A 122 -9.58 -1.90 3.08
CA GLY A 122 -9.57 -3.32 2.81
C GLY A 122 -8.49 -4.05 3.61
N ASN A 123 -8.72 -5.32 3.87
CA ASN A 123 -7.71 -6.17 4.50
C ASN A 123 -6.52 -6.40 3.55
N GLY A 124 -5.33 -6.54 4.10
CA GLY A 124 -4.18 -7.04 3.33
C GLY A 124 -4.42 -8.47 2.84
N GLY A 125 -3.87 -8.81 1.68
CA GLY A 125 -3.90 -10.17 1.15
C GLY A 125 -2.98 -11.10 1.95
N SER A 126 -3.31 -12.40 1.97
CA SER A 126 -2.41 -13.41 2.53
C SER A 126 -1.10 -13.48 1.75
N GLY A 127 -0.02 -13.77 2.46
CA GLY A 127 1.27 -14.11 1.85
C GLY A 127 1.33 -15.58 1.40
N VAL A 128 2.43 -15.94 0.78
CA VAL A 128 2.77 -17.31 0.37
C VAL A 128 4.24 -17.59 0.66
N VAL A 129 4.56 -18.81 1.03
CA VAL A 129 5.94 -19.31 1.12
C VAL A 129 6.13 -20.36 0.04
N ILE A 130 7.12 -20.18 -0.83
CA ILE A 130 7.44 -21.11 -1.93
C ILE A 130 8.86 -21.59 -1.73
N ILE A 131 9.03 -22.90 -1.67
CA ILE A 131 10.33 -23.56 -1.48
C ILE A 131 10.61 -24.41 -2.68
N THR A 132 11.77 -24.22 -3.31
CA THR A 132 12.29 -25.08 -4.36
C THR A 132 13.55 -25.79 -3.88
N TYR A 133 13.70 -27.04 -4.23
CA TYR A 133 14.89 -27.85 -3.94
C TYR A 133 15.27 -28.67 -5.16
N ARG A 134 16.57 -28.93 -5.30
CA ARG A 134 17.04 -29.86 -6.32
C ARG A 134 16.89 -31.28 -5.80
N PHE A 135 16.28 -32.12 -6.58
CA PHE A 135 16.31 -33.55 -6.35
C PHE A 135 17.66 -34.10 -6.84
N GLN A 136 18.37 -34.81 -5.98
CA GLN A 136 19.62 -35.52 -6.33
C GLN A 136 19.34 -36.97 -6.56
#